data_25348782cd62592f436079fd8cb6d2ae
#
_entry.id   25348782cd62592f436079fd8cb6d2ae
#
_cell.length_a   1.000
_cell.length_b   1.000
_cell.length_c   1.000
_cell.angle_alpha   90.00
_cell.angle_beta   90.00
_cell.angle_gamma   90.00
#
_symmetry.space_group_name_H-M   'P 1'
#
loop_
_entity.id
_entity.type
_entity.pdbx_description
1 polymer ?
#
loop_
_entity_poly.entity_id
_entity_poly.type
_entity_poly.pdbx_seq_one_letter_code
_entity_poly.pdbx_strand_id
1 'polypeptide(L)'
;MSTLSDPARFARTVLGGSMIGAAVLMLGASLAWPAIKSDEAAQLAVIAQHPTRYYLCTILILGSSMLLVPALIGLMRMSVERSPVLSNLGGALSLLGALVAVGDSASQLVIWQMGARGADRAQMAALLHRFDNVAGSALVFTVGGLTIVVGIVLLSIALYRARAVPAWTSVGLVAGMVLNIVGFSAGSAGVLIVSSVVLLASLGWIGWQVLAGDRGSAGFELAPTST
;
A
#
# COMPACT_ATOMS: atom_id res chain seq x y z
N MET A 1 30.49 4.65 -13.45
CA MET A 1 29.33 4.34 -14.32
C MET A 1 29.14 2.83 -14.48
N SER A 2 28.96 2.04 -13.42
CA SER A 2 28.86 0.56 -13.52
C SER A 2 27.81 -0.08 -12.58
N THR A 3 26.88 0.70 -12.02
CA THR A 3 25.88 0.19 -11.08
C THR A 3 24.64 -0.42 -11.75
N LEU A 4 24.44 -0.21 -13.05
CA LEU A 4 23.33 -0.78 -13.83
C LEU A 4 23.68 -2.12 -14.51
N SER A 5 24.95 -2.55 -14.45
CA SER A 5 25.41 -3.80 -15.09
C SER A 5 25.22 -5.05 -14.22
N ASP A 6 24.87 -4.92 -12.95
CA ASP A 6 24.59 -6.05 -12.07
C ASP A 6 23.06 -6.15 -11.83
N PRO A 7 22.36 -7.09 -12.49
CA PRO A 7 20.91 -7.22 -12.39
C PRO A 7 20.44 -7.57 -10.97
N ALA A 8 21.27 -8.25 -10.17
CA ALA A 8 20.93 -8.57 -8.79
C ALA A 8 20.98 -7.33 -7.89
N ARG A 9 21.96 -6.46 -8.08
CA ARG A 9 22.05 -5.17 -7.37
C ARG A 9 20.91 -4.25 -7.76
N PHE A 10 20.58 -4.16 -9.04
CA PHE A 10 19.45 -3.37 -9.52
C PHE A 10 18.13 -3.84 -8.89
N ALA A 11 17.85 -5.15 -8.92
CA ALA A 11 16.65 -5.73 -8.31
C ALA A 11 16.56 -5.39 -6.81
N ARG A 12 17.66 -5.55 -6.06
CA ARG A 12 17.70 -5.19 -4.62
C ARG A 12 17.41 -3.71 -4.38
N THR A 13 17.99 -2.83 -5.19
CA THR A 13 17.75 -1.39 -5.07
C THR A 13 16.30 -1.03 -5.34
N VAL A 14 15.70 -1.58 -6.40
CA VAL A 14 14.30 -1.32 -6.74
C VAL A 14 13.37 -1.87 -5.65
N LEU A 15 13.54 -3.12 -5.24
CA LEU A 15 12.61 -3.75 -4.29
C LEU A 15 12.76 -3.17 -2.88
N GLY A 16 13.98 -3.01 -2.37
CA GLY A 16 14.22 -2.39 -1.07
C GLY A 16 13.86 -0.90 -1.03
N GLY A 17 14.19 -0.16 -2.08
CA GLY A 17 13.81 1.24 -2.23
C GLY A 17 12.29 1.44 -2.29
N SER A 18 11.58 0.53 -2.97
CA SER A 18 10.10 0.55 -3.04
C SER A 18 9.45 0.28 -1.69
N MET A 19 10.00 -0.63 -0.87
CA MET A 19 9.51 -0.89 0.49
C MET A 19 9.58 0.36 1.36
N ILE A 20 10.73 1.03 1.37
CA ILE A 20 10.93 2.26 2.12
C ILE A 20 10.06 3.38 1.55
N GLY A 21 10.10 3.57 0.23
CA GLY A 21 9.34 4.63 -0.46
C GLY A 21 7.84 4.52 -0.26
N ALA A 22 7.26 3.31 -0.39
CA ALA A 22 5.85 3.08 -0.13
C ALA A 22 5.44 3.50 1.28
N ALA A 23 6.22 3.08 2.28
CA ALA A 23 5.92 3.40 3.68
C ALA A 23 6.09 4.89 4.00
N VAL A 24 7.10 5.56 3.44
CA VAL A 24 7.32 7.01 3.62
C VAL A 24 6.19 7.81 2.97
N LEU A 25 5.78 7.46 1.74
CA LEU A 25 4.68 8.13 1.06
C LEU A 25 3.35 7.92 1.80
N MET A 26 3.12 6.72 2.35
CA MET A 26 1.93 6.44 3.15
C MET A 26 1.90 7.27 4.43
N LEU A 27 3.03 7.44 5.12
CA LEU A 27 3.12 8.32 6.28
C LEU A 27 2.86 9.78 5.89
N GLY A 28 3.45 10.25 4.79
CA GLY A 28 3.19 11.60 4.26
C GLY A 28 1.71 11.82 3.94
N ALA A 29 1.05 10.83 3.35
CA ALA A 29 -0.38 10.87 3.07
C ALA A 29 -1.21 10.94 4.36
N SER A 30 -0.87 10.13 5.37
CA SER A 30 -1.57 10.13 6.67
C SER A 30 -1.45 11.47 7.40
N LEU A 31 -0.31 12.14 7.31
CA LEU A 31 -0.12 13.50 7.84
C LEU A 31 -0.91 14.56 7.07
N ALA A 32 -1.05 14.36 5.76
CA ALA A 32 -1.84 15.23 4.90
C ALA A 32 -3.34 14.92 4.94
N TRP A 33 -3.77 13.83 5.62
CA TRP A 33 -5.14 13.33 5.59
C TRP A 33 -6.15 14.40 6.02
N PRO A 34 -7.08 14.82 5.17
CA PRO A 34 -8.19 15.67 5.57
C PRO A 34 -9.20 14.83 6.37
N ALA A 35 -9.86 15.42 7.37
CA ALA A 35 -10.92 14.72 8.09
C ALA A 35 -12.09 14.44 7.13
N ILE A 36 -12.13 13.20 6.61
CA ILE A 36 -13.18 12.76 5.70
C ILE A 36 -14.47 12.50 6.50
N LYS A 37 -15.59 12.97 5.98
CA LYS A 37 -16.92 12.73 6.54
C LYS A 37 -17.56 11.55 5.83
N SER A 38 -18.44 10.85 6.53
CA SER A 38 -19.23 9.75 5.96
C SER A 38 -20.35 10.20 5.01
N ASP A 39 -20.68 11.50 5.01
CA ASP A 39 -21.66 12.12 4.13
C ASP A 39 -20.95 12.69 2.89
N GLU A 40 -21.42 12.34 1.70
CA GLU A 40 -20.81 12.71 0.42
C GLU A 40 -20.77 14.23 0.21
N ALA A 41 -21.85 14.92 0.59
CA ALA A 41 -21.91 16.38 0.47
C ALA A 41 -20.92 17.06 1.40
N ALA A 42 -20.78 16.57 2.63
CA ALA A 42 -19.81 17.05 3.60
C ALA A 42 -18.37 16.73 3.17
N GLN A 43 -18.13 15.58 2.54
CA GLN A 43 -16.84 15.23 1.96
C GLN A 43 -16.43 16.19 0.85
N LEU A 44 -17.31 16.45 -0.11
CA LEU A 44 -17.07 17.43 -1.19
C LEU A 44 -16.85 18.85 -0.64
N ALA A 45 -17.53 19.23 0.45
CA ALA A 45 -17.30 20.51 1.11
C ALA A 45 -15.90 20.61 1.73
N VAL A 46 -15.39 19.55 2.36
CA VAL A 46 -14.03 19.49 2.89
C VAL A 46 -12.99 19.59 1.77
N ILE A 47 -13.21 18.90 0.65
CA ILE A 47 -12.33 18.97 -0.54
C ILE A 47 -12.31 20.41 -1.08
N ALA A 48 -13.47 21.07 -1.19
CA ALA A 48 -13.56 22.45 -1.66
C ALA A 48 -12.87 23.46 -0.74
N GLN A 49 -12.82 23.21 0.58
CA GLN A 49 -12.12 24.03 1.56
C GLN A 49 -10.60 23.83 1.51
N HIS A 50 -10.13 22.61 1.28
CA HIS A 50 -8.72 22.24 1.31
C HIS A 50 -8.25 21.47 0.05
N PRO A 51 -8.44 22.00 -1.16
CA PRO A 51 -8.23 21.25 -2.41
C PRO A 51 -6.78 20.79 -2.59
N THR A 52 -5.82 21.63 -2.25
CA THR A 52 -4.39 21.30 -2.38
C THR A 52 -3.98 20.19 -1.41
N ARG A 53 -4.50 20.22 -0.18
CA ARG A 53 -4.21 19.20 0.83
C ARG A 53 -4.77 17.84 0.43
N TYR A 54 -6.01 17.82 -0.07
CA TYR A 54 -6.63 16.59 -0.57
C TYR A 54 -5.87 16.03 -1.77
N TYR A 55 -5.54 16.89 -2.75
CA TYR A 55 -4.75 16.49 -3.92
C TYR A 55 -3.40 15.90 -3.53
N LEU A 56 -2.65 16.57 -2.66
CA LEU A 56 -1.37 16.08 -2.17
C LEU A 56 -1.50 14.70 -1.50
N CYS A 57 -2.50 14.55 -0.62
CA CYS A 57 -2.79 13.27 0.04
C CYS A 57 -3.06 12.17 -0.99
N THR A 58 -3.90 12.44 -1.98
CA THR A 58 -4.25 11.48 -3.04
C THR A 58 -3.04 11.06 -3.86
N ILE A 59 -2.18 12.00 -4.27
CA ILE A 59 -0.95 11.69 -5.03
C ILE A 59 0.02 10.86 -4.19
N LEU A 60 0.15 11.15 -2.89
CA LEU A 60 1.01 10.36 -1.99
C LEU A 60 0.49 8.94 -1.80
N ILE A 61 -0.85 8.75 -1.66
CA ILE A 61 -1.46 7.42 -1.58
C ILE A 61 -1.26 6.66 -2.90
N LEU A 62 -1.51 7.30 -4.04
CA LEU A 62 -1.32 6.69 -5.35
C LEU A 62 0.14 6.24 -5.54
N GLY A 63 1.09 7.11 -5.25
CA GLY A 63 2.52 6.77 -5.32
C GLY A 63 2.90 5.63 -4.37
N SER A 64 2.37 5.65 -3.13
CA SER A 64 2.55 4.56 -2.16
C SER A 64 2.01 3.24 -2.71
N SER A 65 0.79 3.24 -3.25
CA SER A 65 0.14 2.04 -3.80
C SER A 65 0.92 1.48 -4.99
N MET A 66 1.45 2.33 -5.87
CA MET A 66 2.30 1.92 -6.98
C MET A 66 3.61 1.28 -6.50
N LEU A 67 4.27 1.88 -5.49
CA LEU A 67 5.51 1.33 -4.93
C LEU A 67 5.26 0.06 -4.09
N LEU A 68 4.05 -0.14 -3.60
CA LEU A 68 3.69 -1.35 -2.86
C LEU A 68 3.78 -2.60 -3.76
N VAL A 69 3.50 -2.50 -5.05
CA VAL A 69 3.57 -3.63 -5.99
C VAL A 69 4.98 -4.26 -6.02
N PRO A 70 6.05 -3.54 -6.37
CA PRO A 70 7.40 -4.12 -6.31
C PRO A 70 7.83 -4.47 -4.88
N ALA A 71 7.37 -3.75 -3.85
CA ALA A 71 7.65 -4.11 -2.46
C ALA A 71 7.10 -5.50 -2.11
N LEU A 72 5.86 -5.81 -2.50
CA LEU A 72 5.24 -7.13 -2.28
C LEU A 72 5.99 -8.24 -3.04
N ILE A 73 6.44 -7.98 -4.27
CA ILE A 73 7.28 -8.92 -5.02
C ILE A 73 8.58 -9.21 -4.26
N GLY A 74 9.18 -8.18 -3.66
CA GLY A 74 10.37 -8.34 -2.82
C GLY A 74 10.11 -9.24 -1.60
N LEU A 75 9.01 -9.01 -0.88
CA LEU A 75 8.61 -9.83 0.28
C LEU A 75 8.35 -11.30 -0.11
N MET A 76 7.69 -11.53 -1.27
CA MET A 76 7.49 -12.87 -1.81
C MET A 76 8.81 -13.59 -2.05
N ARG A 77 9.77 -12.93 -2.72
CA ARG A 77 11.08 -13.52 -3.02
C ARG A 77 11.85 -13.94 -1.78
N MET A 78 11.72 -13.17 -0.69
CA MET A 78 12.39 -13.48 0.57
C MET A 78 11.86 -14.73 1.28
N SER A 79 10.63 -15.15 1.00
CA SER A 79 9.96 -16.25 1.72
C SER A 79 9.64 -17.47 0.87
N VAL A 80 9.70 -17.35 -0.47
CA VAL A 80 9.22 -18.40 -1.39
C VAL A 80 10.00 -19.71 -1.27
N GLU A 81 11.30 -19.68 -1.04
CA GLU A 81 12.13 -20.89 -0.96
C GLU A 81 11.75 -21.77 0.23
N ARG A 82 11.38 -21.19 1.37
CA ARG A 82 11.07 -21.92 2.61
C ARG A 82 9.58 -22.10 2.88
N SER A 83 8.73 -21.30 2.26
CA SER A 83 7.28 -21.34 2.42
C SER A 83 6.58 -21.04 1.10
N PRO A 84 6.75 -21.87 0.05
CA PRO A 84 6.31 -21.55 -1.31
C PRO A 84 4.80 -21.33 -1.43
N VAL A 85 4.00 -22.15 -0.78
CA VAL A 85 2.52 -22.07 -0.87
C VAL A 85 2.01 -20.77 -0.23
N LEU A 86 2.44 -20.49 1.02
CA LEU A 86 1.99 -19.28 1.73
C LEU A 86 2.51 -18.01 1.06
N SER A 87 3.76 -18.04 0.58
CA SER A 87 4.37 -16.90 -0.11
C SER A 87 3.67 -16.59 -1.43
N ASN A 88 3.44 -17.60 -2.27
CA ASN A 88 2.78 -17.41 -3.56
C ASN A 88 1.31 -17.01 -3.40
N LEU A 89 0.56 -17.68 -2.53
CA LEU A 89 -0.85 -17.35 -2.29
C LEU A 89 -0.99 -15.98 -1.65
N GLY A 90 -0.23 -15.73 -0.57
CA GLY A 90 -0.26 -14.43 0.12
C GLY A 90 0.20 -13.28 -0.78
N GLY A 91 1.25 -13.51 -1.56
CA GLY A 91 1.75 -12.54 -2.52
C GLY A 91 0.76 -12.27 -3.65
N ALA A 92 0.17 -13.30 -4.26
CA ALA A 92 -0.83 -13.12 -5.32
C ALA A 92 -2.06 -12.34 -4.83
N LEU A 93 -2.59 -12.69 -3.65
CA LEU A 93 -3.70 -11.94 -3.05
C LEU A 93 -3.31 -10.49 -2.73
N SER A 94 -2.13 -10.27 -2.14
CA SER A 94 -1.65 -8.91 -1.84
C SER A 94 -1.48 -8.08 -3.11
N LEU A 95 -0.94 -8.66 -4.18
CA LEU A 95 -0.76 -7.98 -5.47
C LEU A 95 -2.11 -7.61 -6.10
N LEU A 96 -3.08 -8.52 -6.10
CA LEU A 96 -4.44 -8.23 -6.58
C LEU A 96 -5.06 -7.07 -5.79
N GLY A 97 -4.99 -7.13 -4.47
CA GLY A 97 -5.49 -6.04 -3.63
C GLY A 97 -4.73 -4.72 -3.82
N ALA A 98 -3.41 -4.76 -4.04
CA ALA A 98 -2.62 -3.57 -4.34
C ALA A 98 -3.01 -2.94 -5.69
N LEU A 99 -3.32 -3.74 -6.71
CA LEU A 99 -3.82 -3.22 -7.99
C LEU A 99 -5.18 -2.54 -7.83
N VAL A 100 -6.08 -3.11 -7.01
CA VAL A 100 -7.36 -2.46 -6.67
C VAL A 100 -7.11 -1.15 -5.91
N ALA A 101 -6.16 -1.11 -4.97
CA ALA A 101 -5.80 0.09 -4.24
C ALA A 101 -5.24 1.20 -5.14
N VAL A 102 -4.49 0.85 -6.21
CA VAL A 102 -4.07 1.81 -7.24
C VAL A 102 -5.29 2.38 -7.97
N GLY A 103 -6.24 1.54 -8.36
CA GLY A 103 -7.49 1.96 -9.00
C GLY A 103 -8.33 2.88 -8.12
N ASP A 104 -8.49 2.51 -6.84
CA ASP A 104 -9.17 3.34 -5.85
C ASP A 104 -8.49 4.70 -5.68
N SER A 105 -7.17 4.72 -5.50
CA SER A 105 -6.40 5.96 -5.39
C SER A 105 -6.52 6.85 -6.63
N ALA A 106 -6.61 6.26 -7.82
CA ALA A 106 -6.83 7.00 -9.05
C ALA A 106 -8.25 7.59 -9.11
N SER A 107 -9.27 6.88 -8.62
CA SER A 107 -10.65 7.38 -8.55
C SER A 107 -10.77 8.60 -7.63
N GLN A 108 -9.95 8.70 -6.57
CA GLN A 108 -9.91 9.86 -5.67
C GLN A 108 -9.52 11.17 -6.40
N LEU A 109 -8.79 11.09 -7.53
CA LEU A 109 -8.51 12.27 -8.37
C LEU A 109 -9.79 12.78 -9.07
N VAL A 110 -10.69 11.89 -9.43
CA VAL A 110 -12.00 12.26 -10.00
C VAL A 110 -12.86 12.91 -8.91
N ILE A 111 -12.87 12.34 -7.71
CA ILE A 111 -13.60 12.89 -6.55
C ILE A 111 -13.06 14.29 -6.19
N TRP A 112 -11.74 14.48 -6.28
CA TRP A 112 -11.12 15.79 -6.10
C TRP A 112 -11.69 16.83 -7.11
N GLN A 113 -11.84 16.46 -8.39
CA GLN A 113 -12.44 17.32 -9.40
C GLN A 113 -13.92 17.60 -9.14
N MET A 114 -14.67 16.61 -8.60
CA MET A 114 -16.06 16.82 -8.20
C MET A 114 -16.20 17.87 -7.08
N GLY A 115 -15.19 18.00 -6.21
CA GLY A 115 -15.13 19.03 -5.18
C GLY A 115 -14.62 20.40 -5.66
N ALA A 116 -14.31 20.57 -6.96
CA ALA A 116 -13.77 21.81 -7.49
C ALA A 116 -14.74 22.99 -7.34
N ARG A 117 -14.17 24.21 -7.27
CA ARG A 117 -14.94 25.45 -7.20
C ARG A 117 -15.74 25.64 -8.49
N GLY A 118 -17.03 25.89 -8.37
CA GLY A 118 -17.94 26.08 -9.51
C GLY A 118 -18.69 24.82 -9.96
N ALA A 119 -18.40 23.65 -9.41
CA ALA A 119 -19.19 22.44 -9.64
C ALA A 119 -20.55 22.54 -8.90
N ASP A 120 -21.59 22.02 -9.52
CA ASP A 120 -22.90 21.83 -8.84
C ASP A 120 -22.75 20.72 -7.80
N ARG A 121 -22.64 21.11 -6.53
CA ARG A 121 -22.41 20.19 -5.42
C ARG A 121 -23.51 19.15 -5.26
N ALA A 122 -24.76 19.52 -5.53
CA ALA A 122 -25.87 18.57 -5.41
C ALA A 122 -25.79 17.46 -6.46
N GLN A 123 -25.47 17.83 -7.70
CA GLN A 123 -25.26 16.87 -8.77
C GLN A 123 -24.03 16.00 -8.53
N MET A 124 -22.91 16.60 -8.05
CA MET A 124 -21.68 15.86 -7.76
C MET A 124 -21.85 14.90 -6.57
N ALA A 125 -22.55 15.30 -5.51
CA ALA A 125 -22.88 14.41 -4.40
C ALA A 125 -23.79 13.25 -4.85
N ALA A 126 -24.80 13.51 -5.68
CA ALA A 126 -25.65 12.46 -6.23
C ALA A 126 -24.86 11.48 -7.14
N LEU A 127 -23.89 11.98 -7.89
CA LEU A 127 -23.03 11.14 -8.72
C LEU A 127 -22.11 10.27 -7.86
N LEU A 128 -21.48 10.84 -6.82
CA LEU A 128 -20.63 10.12 -5.88
C LEU A 128 -21.45 9.04 -5.16
N HIS A 129 -22.64 9.38 -4.67
CA HIS A 129 -23.53 8.42 -4.04
C HIS A 129 -23.87 7.24 -4.97
N ARG A 130 -24.14 7.51 -6.26
CA ARG A 130 -24.37 6.43 -7.25
C ARG A 130 -23.12 5.59 -7.45
N PHE A 131 -21.96 6.21 -7.55
CA PHE A 131 -20.67 5.50 -7.73
C PHE A 131 -20.38 4.57 -6.55
N ASP A 132 -20.55 5.04 -5.32
CA ASP A 132 -20.27 4.26 -4.11
C ASP A 132 -21.28 3.11 -3.90
N ASN A 133 -22.54 3.31 -4.35
CA ASN A 133 -23.60 2.32 -4.16
C ASN A 133 -23.84 1.41 -5.38
N VAL A 134 -23.11 1.56 -6.47
CA VAL A 134 -23.14 0.59 -7.57
C VAL A 134 -22.52 -0.72 -7.10
N ALA A 135 -23.26 -1.82 -7.23
CA ALA A 135 -22.84 -3.14 -6.77
C ALA A 135 -21.43 -3.55 -7.28
N GLY A 136 -21.05 -3.12 -8.49
CA GLY A 136 -19.73 -3.39 -9.07
C GLY A 136 -18.60 -2.69 -8.32
N SER A 137 -18.71 -1.40 -8.04
CA SER A 137 -17.67 -0.64 -7.31
C SER A 137 -17.56 -1.12 -5.87
N ALA A 138 -18.68 -1.25 -5.16
CA ALA A 138 -18.71 -1.75 -3.80
C ALA A 138 -18.07 -3.15 -3.68
N LEU A 139 -18.38 -4.06 -4.62
CA LEU A 139 -17.82 -5.40 -4.66
C LEU A 139 -16.30 -5.36 -4.89
N VAL A 140 -15.83 -4.63 -5.91
CA VAL A 140 -14.41 -4.55 -6.26
C VAL A 140 -13.59 -4.00 -5.11
N PHE A 141 -14.01 -2.90 -4.48
CA PHE A 141 -13.26 -2.29 -3.38
C PHE A 141 -13.32 -3.12 -2.10
N THR A 142 -14.47 -3.75 -1.78
CA THR A 142 -14.57 -4.64 -0.62
C THR A 142 -13.72 -5.89 -0.80
N VAL A 143 -13.84 -6.57 -1.93
CA VAL A 143 -13.05 -7.78 -2.22
C VAL A 143 -11.56 -7.43 -2.32
N GLY A 144 -11.21 -6.33 -3.00
CA GLY A 144 -9.82 -5.86 -3.09
C GLY A 144 -9.23 -5.53 -1.72
N GLY A 145 -9.97 -4.85 -0.85
CA GLY A 145 -9.57 -4.57 0.51
C GLY A 145 -9.37 -5.83 1.36
N LEU A 146 -10.27 -6.81 1.24
CA LEU A 146 -10.13 -8.10 1.93
C LEU A 146 -8.96 -8.92 1.39
N THR A 147 -8.75 -8.95 0.08
CA THR A 147 -7.64 -9.71 -0.53
C THR A 147 -6.28 -9.18 -0.12
N ILE A 148 -6.08 -7.86 -0.04
CA ILE A 148 -4.80 -7.31 0.41
C ILE A 148 -4.53 -7.66 1.88
N VAL A 149 -5.56 -7.61 2.74
CA VAL A 149 -5.42 -7.96 4.16
C VAL A 149 -5.05 -9.43 4.34
N VAL A 150 -5.84 -10.32 3.75
CA VAL A 150 -5.58 -11.76 3.82
C VAL A 150 -4.21 -12.08 3.21
N GLY A 151 -3.89 -11.45 2.10
CA GLY A 151 -2.60 -11.60 1.43
C GLY A 151 -1.42 -11.19 2.32
N ILE A 152 -1.48 -10.01 2.95
CA ILE A 152 -0.45 -9.52 3.88
C ILE A 152 -0.31 -10.44 5.10
N VAL A 153 -1.42 -10.94 5.66
CA VAL A 153 -1.37 -11.89 6.77
C VAL A 153 -0.65 -13.18 6.37
N LEU A 154 -1.02 -13.79 5.24
CA LEU A 154 -0.39 -15.00 4.74
C LEU A 154 1.10 -14.77 4.42
N LEU A 155 1.43 -13.64 3.80
CA LEU A 155 2.80 -13.27 3.47
C LEU A 155 3.63 -13.03 4.73
N SER A 156 3.07 -12.39 5.75
CA SER A 156 3.73 -12.18 7.05
C SER A 156 3.99 -13.51 7.77
N ILE A 157 3.05 -14.45 7.72
CA ILE A 157 3.25 -15.82 8.23
C ILE A 157 4.36 -16.53 7.44
N ALA A 158 4.39 -16.39 6.12
CA ALA A 158 5.43 -16.97 5.27
C ALA A 158 6.83 -16.42 5.64
N LEU A 159 6.95 -15.10 5.79
CA LEU A 159 8.19 -14.42 6.19
C LEU A 159 8.68 -14.87 7.57
N TYR A 160 7.76 -14.97 8.53
CA TYR A 160 8.05 -15.47 9.88
C TYR A 160 8.53 -16.92 9.87
N ARG A 161 7.82 -17.82 9.17
CA ARG A 161 8.19 -19.24 9.05
C ARG A 161 9.52 -19.43 8.31
N ALA A 162 9.75 -18.63 7.29
CA ALA A 162 11.00 -18.62 6.55
C ALA A 162 12.18 -18.08 7.37
N ARG A 163 11.92 -17.45 8.52
CA ARG A 163 12.92 -16.71 9.31
C ARG A 163 13.68 -15.67 8.47
N ALA A 164 13.02 -15.16 7.45
CA ALA A 164 13.60 -14.20 6.52
C ALA A 164 13.77 -12.82 7.17
N VAL A 165 12.91 -12.50 8.15
CA VAL A 165 12.87 -11.21 8.85
C VAL A 165 12.69 -11.43 10.35
N PRO A 166 13.03 -10.44 11.21
CA PRO A 166 12.70 -10.49 12.63
C PRO A 166 11.19 -10.61 12.87
N ALA A 167 10.80 -11.36 13.89
CA ALA A 167 9.37 -11.61 14.19
C ALA A 167 8.53 -10.33 14.36
N TRP A 168 9.12 -9.28 14.97
CA TRP A 168 8.44 -8.02 15.19
C TRP A 168 8.03 -7.31 13.89
N THR A 169 8.80 -7.45 12.81
CA THR A 169 8.45 -6.87 11.51
C THR A 169 7.25 -7.56 10.88
N SER A 170 7.17 -8.89 10.99
CA SER A 170 5.99 -9.65 10.52
C SER A 170 4.73 -9.28 11.29
N VAL A 171 4.83 -9.17 12.62
CA VAL A 171 3.72 -8.71 13.47
C VAL A 171 3.36 -7.26 13.16
N GLY A 172 4.36 -6.41 12.97
CA GLY A 172 4.16 -5.00 12.63
C GLY A 172 3.47 -4.78 11.28
N LEU A 173 3.77 -5.61 10.27
CA LEU A 173 3.06 -5.55 8.97
C LEU A 173 1.55 -5.84 9.16
N VAL A 174 1.20 -6.90 9.90
CA VAL A 174 -0.20 -7.24 10.17
C VAL A 174 -0.86 -6.17 11.03
N ALA A 175 -0.24 -5.77 12.13
CA ALA A 175 -0.78 -4.76 13.04
C ALA A 175 -0.97 -3.41 12.32
N GLY A 176 0.01 -2.98 11.54
CA GLY A 176 -0.09 -1.76 10.74
C GLY A 176 -1.25 -1.83 9.74
N MET A 177 -1.43 -2.97 9.05
CA MET A 177 -2.53 -3.13 8.11
C MET A 177 -3.90 -3.11 8.81
N VAL A 178 -4.05 -3.78 9.94
CA VAL A 178 -5.30 -3.74 10.73
C VAL A 178 -5.60 -2.33 11.22
N LEU A 179 -4.60 -1.62 11.77
CA LEU A 179 -4.75 -0.24 12.19
C LEU A 179 -5.11 0.69 11.03
N ASN A 180 -4.58 0.42 9.83
CA ASN A 180 -4.90 1.18 8.63
C ASN A 180 -6.40 1.08 8.30
N ILE A 181 -6.94 -0.14 8.28
CA ILE A 181 -8.38 -0.37 8.05
C ILE A 181 -9.22 0.31 9.11
N VAL A 182 -8.88 0.13 10.39
CA VAL A 182 -9.59 0.77 11.51
C VAL A 182 -9.54 2.30 11.37
N GLY A 183 -8.39 2.85 11.02
CA GLY A 183 -8.22 4.28 10.82
C GLY A 183 -9.08 4.84 9.69
N PHE A 184 -9.13 4.16 8.55
CA PHE A 184 -10.00 4.53 7.43
C PHE A 184 -11.49 4.40 7.80
N SER A 185 -11.90 3.28 8.38
CA SER A 185 -13.31 3.04 8.75
C SER A 185 -13.80 4.03 9.81
N ALA A 186 -12.94 4.39 10.76
CA ALA A 186 -13.27 5.36 11.81
C ALA A 186 -13.05 6.84 11.39
N GLY A 187 -12.51 7.10 10.20
CA GLY A 187 -12.13 8.45 9.75
C GLY A 187 -11.09 9.12 10.66
N SER A 188 -10.29 8.33 11.39
CA SER A 188 -9.37 8.82 12.42
C SER A 188 -7.96 9.03 11.87
N ALA A 189 -7.59 10.30 11.66
CA ALA A 189 -6.24 10.67 11.23
C ALA A 189 -5.16 10.18 12.22
N GLY A 190 -5.42 10.20 13.52
CA GLY A 190 -4.49 9.73 14.55
C GLY A 190 -4.17 8.24 14.39
N VAL A 191 -5.19 7.40 14.17
CA VAL A 191 -5.01 5.97 13.95
C VAL A 191 -4.26 5.70 12.64
N LEU A 192 -4.54 6.46 11.58
CA LEU A 192 -3.82 6.35 10.30
C LEU A 192 -2.35 6.71 10.44
N ILE A 193 -2.00 7.74 11.21
CA ILE A 193 -0.61 8.11 11.48
C ILE A 193 0.09 6.99 12.24
N VAL A 194 -0.51 6.46 13.32
CA VAL A 194 0.06 5.34 14.08
C VAL A 194 0.27 4.12 13.19
N SER A 195 -0.73 3.76 12.40
CA SER A 195 -0.63 2.69 11.40
C SER A 195 0.57 2.88 10.47
N SER A 196 0.70 4.09 9.90
CA SER A 196 1.76 4.41 8.94
C SER A 196 3.15 4.39 9.58
N VAL A 197 3.28 4.80 10.84
CA VAL A 197 4.53 4.69 11.61
C VAL A 197 4.91 3.22 11.82
N VAL A 198 3.94 2.38 12.20
CA VAL A 198 4.16 0.93 12.37
C VAL A 198 4.57 0.26 11.06
N LEU A 199 3.89 0.62 9.96
CA LEU A 199 4.24 0.13 8.63
C LEU A 199 5.62 0.62 8.17
N LEU A 200 5.97 1.88 8.43
CA LEU A 200 7.28 2.42 8.12
C LEU A 200 8.38 1.73 8.93
N ALA A 201 8.18 1.50 10.22
CA ALA A 201 9.14 0.77 11.04
C ALA A 201 9.34 -0.66 10.52
N SER A 202 8.27 -1.36 10.15
CA SER A 202 8.32 -2.76 9.70
C SER A 202 8.84 -2.89 8.26
N LEU A 203 8.17 -2.25 7.31
CA LEU A 203 8.50 -2.35 5.89
C LEU A 203 9.80 -1.60 5.56
N GLY A 204 10.03 -0.46 6.22
CA GLY A 204 11.26 0.30 6.09
C GLY A 204 12.48 -0.46 6.60
N TRP A 205 12.37 -1.17 7.73
CA TRP A 205 13.42 -2.04 8.24
C TRP A 205 13.73 -3.18 7.26
N ILE A 206 12.70 -3.85 6.75
CA ILE A 206 12.89 -4.93 5.76
C ILE A 206 13.57 -4.38 4.50
N GLY A 207 13.09 -3.24 3.99
CA GLY A 207 13.67 -2.58 2.82
C GLY A 207 15.13 -2.19 3.03
N TRP A 208 15.48 -1.71 4.22
CA TRP A 208 16.85 -1.41 4.59
C TRP A 208 17.75 -2.66 4.57
N GLN A 209 17.29 -3.78 5.15
CA GLN A 209 18.03 -5.05 5.11
C GLN A 209 18.27 -5.53 3.68
N VAL A 210 17.27 -5.40 2.80
CA VAL A 210 17.40 -5.74 1.38
C VAL A 210 18.45 -4.86 0.69
N LEU A 211 18.46 -3.56 0.97
CA LEU A 211 19.46 -2.62 0.42
C LEU A 211 20.87 -2.87 0.95
N ALA A 212 20.99 -3.15 2.24
CA ALA A 212 22.28 -3.41 2.89
C ALA A 212 22.91 -4.74 2.45
N GLY A 213 22.17 -5.61 1.77
CA GLY A 213 22.65 -6.91 1.31
C GLY A 213 22.79 -7.93 2.43
N ASP A 214 22.13 -7.69 3.58
CA ASP A 214 22.13 -8.60 4.73
C ASP A 214 21.34 -9.89 4.42
N ARG A 215 21.48 -10.89 5.28
CA ARG A 215 21.10 -12.32 5.15
C ARG A 215 19.82 -12.72 4.37
N GLY A 216 18.97 -11.78 3.97
CA GLY A 216 17.81 -12.00 3.10
C GLY A 216 18.13 -11.98 1.59
N SER A 217 19.37 -11.67 1.21
CA SER A 217 19.80 -11.51 -0.19
C SER A 217 20.00 -12.83 -0.96
N ALA A 218 20.02 -13.98 -0.29
CA ALA A 218 20.20 -15.27 -0.94
C ALA A 218 19.12 -15.60 -2.00
N GLY A 219 17.88 -15.16 -1.77
CA GLY A 219 16.78 -15.31 -2.74
C GLY A 219 16.83 -14.35 -3.94
N PHE A 220 17.84 -13.45 -4.01
CA PHE A 220 18.04 -12.54 -5.14
C PHE A 220 19.16 -12.98 -6.08
N GLU A 221 19.90 -14.03 -5.74
CA GLU A 221 20.85 -14.62 -6.68
C GLU A 221 20.04 -15.36 -7.79
N LEU A 222 20.19 -14.88 -9.02
CA LEU A 222 19.69 -15.58 -10.17
C LEU A 222 20.38 -16.94 -10.21
N ALA A 223 19.61 -18.03 -10.31
CA ALA A 223 20.17 -19.35 -10.51
C ALA A 223 21.19 -19.28 -11.67
N PRO A 224 22.39 -19.85 -11.51
CA PRO A 224 23.36 -19.84 -12.58
C PRO A 224 22.71 -20.46 -13.82
N THR A 225 22.69 -19.72 -14.91
CA THR A 225 22.25 -20.22 -16.22
C THR A 225 23.19 -21.38 -16.57
N SER A 226 22.67 -22.61 -16.43
CA SER A 226 23.35 -23.80 -16.93
C SER A 226 23.41 -23.68 -18.44
N THR A 227 24.56 -23.28 -18.95
CA THR A 227 24.94 -23.40 -20.34
C THR A 227 25.18 -24.87 -20.70
#